data_8acdb7b88a26226696daefaeb351b622
#
_entry.id   8acdb7b88a26226696daefaeb351b622
#
_cell.length_a   1.000
_cell.length_b   1.000
_cell.length_c   1.000
_cell.angle_alpha   90.00
_cell.angle_beta   90.00
_cell.angle_gamma   90.00
#
_symmetry.space_group_name_H-M   'P 1'
#
loop_
_entity.id
_entity.type
_entity.pdbx_description
1 polymer ?
#
loop_
_entity_poly.entity_id
_entity_poly.type
_entity_poly.pdbx_seq_one_letter_code
_entity_poly.pdbx_strand_id
1 'polypeptide(L)'
;DCNTFWAPSLSQTPMLIMKGQESHYPPKPCEIMANLYRKSGYEISVKIFPKSNHYFSHSGRIVKGKAYNGCSDDPVIIYNLREFKTASGVSVSLDELRKGKCFTPTGGSGKTREDLDAAIETALDFFDKHRTP
;
A
#
# COMPACT_ATOMS: atom_id res chain seq x y z
N ASP A 1 0.20 0.96 4.82
CA ASP A 1 0.80 1.90 3.88
C ASP A 1 2.14 1.38 3.39
N CYS A 2 2.30 1.19 2.07
CA CYS A 2 3.46 0.49 1.49
C CYS A 2 4.59 1.43 1.07
N ASN A 3 4.56 2.68 1.49
CA ASN A 3 5.41 3.69 0.87
C ASN A 3 6.87 3.73 1.34
N THR A 4 7.17 3.18 2.50
CA THR A 4 8.48 3.44 3.13
C THR A 4 8.99 2.29 3.98
N PHE A 5 8.46 1.10 3.84
CA PHE A 5 8.89 -0.02 4.67
C PHE A 5 9.36 -1.21 3.84
N TRP A 6 10.56 -1.65 4.11
CA TRP A 6 11.12 -2.87 3.59
C TRP A 6 11.71 -3.71 4.72
N ALA A 7 11.29 -4.94 4.84
CA ALA A 7 11.94 -5.92 5.70
C ALA A 7 12.88 -6.78 4.85
N PRO A 8 14.12 -7.00 5.27
CA PRO A 8 15.08 -7.82 4.51
C PRO A 8 14.65 -9.28 4.42
N SER A 9 13.81 -9.72 5.36
CA SER A 9 13.17 -11.04 5.34
C SER A 9 11.77 -10.93 5.94
N LEU A 10 10.83 -11.73 5.41
CA LEU A 10 9.49 -11.92 5.94
C LEU A 10 9.35 -13.32 6.50
N SER A 11 8.34 -13.55 7.35
CA SER A 11 7.86 -14.89 7.62
C SER A 11 7.31 -15.51 6.32
N GLN A 12 7.28 -16.83 6.23
CA GLN A 12 6.67 -17.52 5.08
C GLN A 12 5.12 -17.47 5.10
N THR A 13 4.55 -16.72 6.03
CA THR A 13 3.11 -16.51 6.14
C THR A 13 2.60 -15.71 4.94
N PRO A 14 1.58 -16.19 4.24
CA PRO A 14 0.95 -15.44 3.16
C PRO A 14 0.46 -14.07 3.61
N MET A 15 0.58 -13.07 2.74
CA MET A 15 0.19 -11.69 3.03
C MET A 15 -0.87 -11.21 2.04
N LEU A 16 -1.91 -10.56 2.56
CA LEU A 16 -2.90 -9.83 1.76
C LEU A 16 -2.75 -8.32 2.00
N ILE A 17 -2.55 -7.57 0.93
CA ILE A 17 -2.57 -6.12 0.92
C ILE A 17 -3.87 -5.66 0.28
N MET A 18 -4.70 -4.94 1.03
CA MET A 18 -5.92 -4.31 0.53
C MET A 18 -5.75 -2.80 0.46
N LYS A 19 -6.08 -2.20 -0.68
CA LYS A 19 -5.81 -0.80 -0.93
C LYS A 19 -6.91 -0.14 -1.75
N GLY A 20 -7.31 1.08 -1.37
CA GLY A 20 -8.20 1.91 -2.17
C GLY A 20 -7.44 2.61 -3.30
N GLN A 21 -7.98 2.56 -4.53
CA GLN A 21 -7.40 3.22 -5.71
C GLN A 21 -7.35 4.74 -5.55
N GLU A 22 -8.38 5.33 -4.94
CA GLU A 22 -8.51 6.77 -4.72
C GLU A 22 -7.87 7.27 -3.42
N SER A 23 -7.04 6.45 -2.81
CA SER A 23 -6.30 6.82 -1.61
C SER A 23 -5.31 7.95 -1.88
N HIS A 24 -5.13 8.86 -0.92
CA HIS A 24 -4.02 9.81 -0.98
C HIS A 24 -2.64 9.16 -0.80
N TYR A 25 -2.61 7.89 -0.52
CA TYR A 25 -1.45 7.02 -0.69
C TYR A 25 -1.76 6.03 -1.82
N PRO A 26 -1.41 6.32 -3.08
CA PRO A 26 -1.76 5.48 -4.22
C PRO A 26 -1.30 4.03 -4.08
N PRO A 27 -1.96 3.08 -4.77
CA PRO A 27 -1.65 1.66 -4.64
C PRO A 27 -0.33 1.25 -5.32
N LYS A 28 0.17 2.01 -6.29
CA LYS A 28 1.37 1.69 -7.07
C LYS A 28 2.58 1.27 -6.22
N PRO A 29 2.96 1.96 -5.13
CA PRO A 29 4.04 1.49 -4.26
C PRO A 29 3.79 0.13 -3.63
N CYS A 30 2.53 -0.19 -3.30
CA CYS A 30 2.16 -1.50 -2.76
C CYS A 30 2.33 -2.62 -3.80
N GLU A 31 1.94 -2.37 -5.05
CA GLU A 31 2.10 -3.32 -6.14
C GLU A 31 3.58 -3.58 -6.45
N ILE A 32 4.39 -2.52 -6.50
CA ILE A 32 5.84 -2.64 -6.70
C ILE A 32 6.48 -3.42 -5.55
N MET A 33 6.17 -3.08 -4.32
CA MET A 33 6.66 -3.78 -3.14
C MET A 33 6.26 -5.26 -3.15
N ALA A 34 5.00 -5.55 -3.43
CA ALA A 34 4.51 -6.93 -3.53
C ALA A 34 5.25 -7.72 -4.62
N ASN A 35 5.53 -7.10 -5.76
CA ASN A 35 6.27 -7.74 -6.85
C ASN A 35 7.73 -8.05 -6.47
N LEU A 36 8.38 -7.18 -5.70
CA LEU A 36 9.73 -7.44 -5.20
C LEU A 36 9.74 -8.62 -4.23
N TYR A 37 8.79 -8.68 -3.30
CA TYR A 37 8.68 -9.82 -2.40
C TYR A 37 8.34 -11.13 -3.11
N ARG A 38 7.43 -11.09 -4.11
CA ARG A 38 7.12 -12.28 -4.93
C ARG A 38 8.35 -12.81 -5.66
N LYS A 39 9.20 -11.94 -6.19
CA LYS A 39 10.48 -12.32 -6.82
C LYS A 39 11.43 -12.99 -5.84
N SER A 40 11.29 -12.73 -4.56
CA SER A 40 12.04 -13.37 -3.47
C SER A 40 11.35 -14.61 -2.89
N GLY A 41 10.27 -15.10 -3.53
CA GLY A 41 9.59 -16.34 -3.15
C GLY A 41 8.49 -16.18 -2.11
N TYR A 42 8.07 -14.96 -1.75
CA TYR A 42 6.98 -14.75 -0.79
C TYR A 42 5.61 -14.75 -1.47
N GLU A 43 4.61 -15.36 -0.81
CA GLU A 43 3.23 -15.33 -1.27
C GLU A 43 2.55 -14.04 -0.83
N ILE A 44 2.34 -13.10 -1.76
CA ILE A 44 1.71 -11.81 -1.49
C ILE A 44 0.61 -11.56 -2.51
N SER A 45 -0.60 -11.32 -2.02
CA SER A 45 -1.76 -10.90 -2.80
C SER A 45 -2.00 -9.40 -2.62
N VAL A 46 -2.39 -8.72 -3.70
CA VAL A 46 -2.78 -7.31 -3.67
C VAL A 46 -4.18 -7.20 -4.25
N LYS A 47 -5.10 -6.63 -3.49
CA LYS A 47 -6.46 -6.31 -3.92
C LYS A 47 -6.66 -4.81 -3.91
N ILE A 48 -6.96 -4.24 -5.08
CA ILE A 48 -7.28 -2.83 -5.25
C ILE A 48 -8.79 -2.67 -5.35
N PHE A 49 -9.34 -1.72 -4.59
CA PHE A 49 -10.76 -1.34 -4.63
C PHE A 49 -10.88 -0.03 -5.42
N PRO A 50 -11.45 -0.06 -6.65
CA PRO A 50 -11.34 1.04 -7.60
C PRO A 50 -11.96 2.36 -7.15
N LYS A 51 -13.02 2.31 -6.36
CA LYS A 51 -13.76 3.50 -5.88
C LYS A 51 -13.46 3.86 -4.43
N SER A 52 -12.55 3.15 -3.80
CA SER A 52 -12.25 3.30 -2.38
C SER A 52 -11.07 4.22 -2.15
N ASN A 53 -11.11 4.95 -1.05
CA ASN A 53 -10.06 5.85 -0.61
C ASN A 53 -9.21 5.24 0.53
N HIS A 54 -8.48 6.06 1.29
CA HIS A 54 -7.50 5.58 2.26
C HIS A 54 -8.10 4.73 3.39
N TYR A 55 -9.19 5.17 3.98
CA TYR A 55 -9.86 4.46 5.08
C TYR A 55 -11.22 3.91 4.63
N PHE A 56 -11.21 3.09 3.60
CA PHE A 56 -12.45 2.50 3.07
C PHE A 56 -13.10 1.49 4.02
N SER A 57 -12.41 1.04 5.06
CA SER A 57 -12.93 0.14 6.09
C SER A 57 -13.87 0.79 7.10
N HIS A 58 -14.06 2.09 7.04
CA HIS A 58 -15.06 2.80 7.85
C HIS A 58 -15.63 4.01 7.12
N SER A 59 -16.83 4.42 7.50
CA SER A 59 -17.47 5.62 6.96
C SER A 59 -16.79 6.87 7.50
N GLY A 60 -16.60 7.85 6.65
CA GLY A 60 -16.02 9.10 7.04
C GLY A 60 -16.01 10.10 5.88
N ARG A 61 -15.57 11.31 6.17
CA ARG A 61 -15.54 12.38 5.19
C ARG A 61 -14.35 12.21 4.25
N ILE A 62 -14.60 12.31 2.96
CA ILE A 62 -13.54 12.42 1.95
C ILE A 62 -12.87 13.79 2.10
N VAL A 63 -11.56 13.79 2.21
CA VAL A 63 -10.75 15.01 2.34
C VAL A 63 -9.57 14.96 1.38
N LYS A 64 -9.10 16.12 0.95
CA LYS A 64 -7.87 16.21 0.19
C LYS A 64 -6.69 15.81 1.07
N GLY A 65 -5.77 15.05 0.52
CA GLY A 65 -4.60 14.56 1.24
C GLY A 65 -3.29 14.84 0.53
N LYS A 66 -2.21 14.88 1.31
CA LYS A 66 -0.84 14.92 0.79
C LYS A 66 -0.34 13.50 0.70
N ALA A 67 0.13 13.11 -0.48
CA ALA A 67 0.89 11.89 -0.66
C ALA A 67 2.38 12.19 -0.55
N TYR A 68 3.07 11.42 0.24
CA TYR A 68 4.52 11.36 0.19
C TYR A 68 4.88 10.16 -0.67
N ASN A 69 5.75 10.35 -1.66
CA ASN A 69 6.20 9.23 -2.50
C ASN A 69 5.14 8.58 -3.41
N GLY A 70 3.87 8.85 -3.21
CA GLY A 70 2.78 8.16 -3.91
C GLY A 70 2.63 8.50 -5.38
N CYS A 71 3.17 9.63 -5.84
CA CYS A 71 3.11 10.10 -7.23
C CYS A 71 4.42 9.84 -8.01
N SER A 72 5.39 9.19 -7.40
CA SER A 72 6.65 8.84 -8.04
C SER A 72 6.48 7.58 -8.91
N ASP A 73 7.11 7.58 -10.07
CA ASP A 73 7.24 6.37 -10.89
C ASP A 73 8.28 5.40 -10.32
N ASP A 74 9.20 5.92 -9.53
CA ASP A 74 10.19 5.16 -8.78
C ASP A 74 10.04 5.46 -7.27
N PRO A 75 9.02 4.90 -6.60
CA PRO A 75 8.72 5.21 -5.21
C PRO A 75 9.78 4.67 -4.27
N VAL A 76 9.99 5.36 -3.16
CA VAL A 76 10.80 4.87 -2.07
C VAL A 76 10.07 3.72 -1.38
N ILE A 77 10.65 2.54 -1.41
CA ILE A 77 10.07 1.33 -0.83
C ILE A 77 11.03 0.62 0.13
N ILE A 78 12.32 0.92 0.05
CA ILE A 78 13.33 0.37 0.93
C ILE A 78 13.62 1.39 2.00
N TYR A 79 13.42 0.99 3.23
CA TYR A 79 13.75 1.74 4.42
C TYR A 79 14.45 0.83 5.42
N ASN A 80 15.69 1.11 5.67
CA ASN A 80 16.31 0.68 6.92
C ASN A 80 16.46 1.93 7.79
N LEU A 81 16.69 1.78 9.07
CA LEU A 81 16.70 2.88 10.04
C LEU A 81 17.63 4.07 9.69
N ARG A 82 18.39 4.00 8.61
CA ARG A 82 19.40 5.00 8.21
C ARG A 82 19.36 5.38 6.73
N GLU A 83 18.71 4.58 5.89
CA GLU A 83 18.71 4.78 4.43
C GLU A 83 17.32 4.63 3.85
N PHE A 84 17.00 5.50 2.90
CA PHE A 84 15.85 5.36 2.02
C PHE A 84 16.36 5.00 0.63
N LYS A 85 15.75 4.00 0.00
CA LYS A 85 16.03 3.64 -1.40
C LYS A 85 14.75 3.52 -2.19
N THR A 86 14.80 3.99 -3.42
CA THR A 86 13.71 3.78 -4.38
C THR A 86 13.62 2.31 -4.80
N ALA A 87 12.54 1.98 -5.51
CA ALA A 87 12.36 0.64 -6.10
C ALA A 87 13.50 0.26 -7.05
N SER A 88 14.11 1.22 -7.75
CA SER A 88 15.27 1.03 -8.61
C SER A 88 16.61 0.96 -7.86
N GLY A 89 16.62 1.18 -6.54
CA GLY A 89 17.80 1.12 -5.70
C GLY A 89 18.54 2.44 -5.50
N VAL A 90 17.99 3.56 -5.98
CA VAL A 90 18.60 4.89 -5.80
C VAL A 90 18.44 5.33 -4.35
N SER A 91 19.52 5.76 -3.72
CA SER A 91 19.49 6.33 -2.36
C SER A 91 18.85 7.72 -2.38
N VAL A 92 17.97 7.98 -1.41
CA VAL A 92 17.21 9.22 -1.27
C VAL A 92 17.32 9.71 0.16
N SER A 93 17.57 10.99 0.34
CA SER A 93 17.53 11.61 1.66
C SER A 93 16.09 11.84 2.13
N LEU A 94 15.90 11.99 3.44
CA LEU A 94 14.59 12.33 4.00
C LEU A 94 14.05 13.68 3.45
N ASP A 95 14.95 14.64 3.19
CA ASP A 95 14.56 15.94 2.65
C ASP A 95 14.11 15.86 1.19
N GLU A 96 14.77 15.03 0.39
CA GLU A 96 14.33 14.75 -1.00
C GLU A 96 12.98 14.04 -1.00
N LEU A 97 12.78 13.04 -0.13
CA LEU A 97 11.49 12.37 0.02
C LEU A 97 10.37 13.35 0.40
N ARG A 98 10.64 14.30 1.31
CA ARG A 98 9.68 15.34 1.71
C ARG A 98 9.38 16.34 0.60
N LYS A 99 10.34 16.66 -0.24
CA LYS A 99 10.16 17.54 -1.41
C LYS A 99 9.32 16.89 -2.50
N GLY A 100 9.42 15.58 -2.68
CA GLY A 100 8.67 14.80 -3.67
C GLY A 100 7.19 14.54 -3.34
N LYS A 101 6.64 15.19 -2.29
CA LYS A 101 5.23 15.06 -1.92
C LYS A 101 4.30 15.62 -2.99
N CYS A 102 3.17 14.98 -3.19
CA CYS A 102 2.12 15.44 -4.08
C CYS A 102 0.76 15.54 -3.36
N PHE A 103 -0.19 16.21 -4.00
CA PHE A 103 -1.57 16.26 -3.51
C PHE A 103 -2.45 15.34 -4.33
N THR A 104 -3.31 14.61 -3.67
CA THR A 104 -4.37 13.84 -4.31
C THR A 104 -5.73 14.50 -4.04
N PRO A 105 -6.61 14.61 -5.05
CA PRO A 105 -7.90 15.29 -4.87
C PRO A 105 -8.88 14.48 -4.02
N THR A 106 -8.74 13.18 -3.97
CA THR A 106 -9.70 12.22 -3.41
C THR A 106 -9.14 11.41 -2.24
N GLY A 107 -8.03 11.81 -1.71
CA GLY A 107 -7.47 11.19 -0.53
C GLY A 107 -8.38 11.40 0.69
N GLY A 108 -8.47 10.48 1.57
CA GLY A 108 -9.25 10.65 2.77
C GLY A 108 -9.81 9.36 3.32
N SER A 109 -10.82 9.48 4.14
CA SER A 109 -11.44 8.35 4.80
C SER A 109 -12.89 8.19 4.35
N GLY A 110 -13.36 7.00 4.47
CA GLY A 110 -14.76 6.66 4.28
C GLY A 110 -15.08 6.16 2.89
N LYS A 111 -16.06 5.32 2.87
CA LYS A 111 -16.64 4.76 1.67
C LYS A 111 -18.02 4.16 1.94
N THR A 112 -18.60 3.60 0.90
CA THR A 112 -19.89 2.95 0.99
C THR A 112 -19.82 1.65 1.80
N ARG A 113 -20.95 1.18 2.26
CA ARG A 113 -21.08 -0.12 2.93
C ARG A 113 -20.62 -1.26 2.02
N GLU A 114 -20.88 -1.16 0.72
CA GLU A 114 -20.45 -2.11 -0.30
C GLU A 114 -18.93 -2.34 -0.31
N ASP A 115 -18.14 -1.27 -0.21
CA ASP A 115 -16.67 -1.39 -0.20
C ASP A 115 -16.17 -2.09 1.07
N LEU A 116 -16.83 -1.84 2.20
CA LEU A 116 -16.51 -2.53 3.45
C LEU A 116 -16.85 -4.02 3.37
N ASP A 117 -18.04 -4.35 2.87
CA ASP A 117 -18.49 -5.74 2.76
C ASP A 117 -17.59 -6.52 1.78
N ALA A 118 -17.22 -5.92 0.64
CA ALA A 118 -16.27 -6.51 -0.30
C ALA A 118 -14.85 -6.70 0.31
N ALA A 119 -14.42 -5.80 1.18
CA ALA A 119 -13.13 -5.94 1.87
C ALA A 119 -13.18 -7.08 2.90
N ILE A 120 -14.28 -7.22 3.63
CA ILE A 120 -14.48 -8.31 4.58
C ILE A 120 -14.50 -9.66 3.83
N GLU A 121 -15.26 -9.78 2.76
CA GLU A 121 -15.33 -10.99 1.93
C GLU A 121 -13.93 -11.36 1.39
N THR A 122 -13.20 -10.40 0.83
CA THR A 122 -11.82 -10.61 0.36
C THR A 122 -10.90 -11.13 1.46
N ALA A 123 -11.03 -10.61 2.68
CA ALA A 123 -10.23 -11.06 3.81
C ALA A 123 -10.60 -12.48 4.26
N LEU A 124 -11.90 -12.78 4.31
CA LEU A 124 -12.38 -14.11 4.67
C LEU A 124 -11.91 -15.17 3.66
N ASP A 125 -12.07 -14.92 2.37
CA ASP A 125 -11.59 -15.80 1.30
C ASP A 125 -10.08 -16.05 1.39
N PHE A 126 -9.32 -14.99 1.70
CA PHE A 126 -7.88 -15.12 1.88
C PHE A 126 -7.54 -16.01 3.09
N PHE A 127 -8.19 -15.82 4.23
CA PHE A 127 -7.97 -16.64 5.42
C PHE A 127 -8.41 -18.09 5.20
N ASP A 128 -9.54 -18.31 4.54
CA ASP A 128 -10.02 -19.66 4.24
C ASP A 128 -9.06 -20.42 3.32
N LYS A 129 -8.51 -19.73 2.32
CA LYS A 129 -7.49 -20.30 1.42
C LYS A 129 -6.21 -20.72 2.16
N HIS A 130 -5.83 -19.98 3.19
CA HIS A 130 -4.55 -20.15 3.90
C HIS A 130 -4.70 -20.73 5.30
N ARG A 131 -5.91 -21.12 5.68
CA ARG A 131 -6.14 -21.81 6.94
C ARG A 131 -5.52 -23.19 6.89
N THR A 132 -4.52 -23.43 7.72
CA THR A 132 -4.01 -24.78 7.97
C THR A 132 -5.06 -25.56 8.74
N PRO A 133 -5.39 -26.80 8.35
CA PRO A 133 -6.30 -27.65 9.11
C PRO A 133 -5.75 -27.98 10.49
#